data_df31cabcbc4b08c151c5886c3dd428da
#
_entry.id   df31cabcbc4b08c151c5886c3dd428da
#
_cell.length_a   1.000
_cell.length_b   1.000
_cell.length_c   1.000
_cell.angle_alpha   90.00
_cell.angle_beta   90.00
_cell.angle_gamma   90.00
#
_symmetry.space_group_name_H-M   'P 1'
#
loop_
_entity.id
_entity.type
_entity.pdbx_description
1 polymer ?
#
loop_
_entity_poly.entity_id
_entity_poly.type
_entity_poly.pdbx_seq_one_letter_code
_entity_poly.pdbx_strand_id
1 'polypeptide(L)'
;MGSYIPSTKEERQEMLAAAGYDSIRSLFKDVPAEVYLDKPLNLPKGMSELEVRAKMQELAGKNTVFGTILRGAGAYDHYIPSIVKYITSKEEFVTSYTPYQAEMSQGILQSIFEYQTMICDLTGMDTANASVYDGASAAAEAAAMCRDRKRSVALVSAAANPDVIATMQTYCFGAGTELRLVPAKDGRTDLDALKEMLTPDVCCVYVQQPNFYGQFEEAEKIAELTHAGGAKYIMGVNPIALAIMKTPAECGADIAVGEGQPLGLPLGFGGPYLGFMAATGAMMRKLPGRIVGETVDADGNRAYVLTLQAREQHIRREKASSNICSNEALCALTASVYLAAVGPQGLKQAATLCLSKAHYLAQELTKIEGVNLVYGGEFFHEFVTTLPKQDEVLAALAKEGILGGLPVKEGVLWCVTEKATKEALDKAVAIVKEVCA
;
A
#
# COMPACT_ATOMS: atom_id res chain seq x y z
N MET A 1 8.07 -3.62 41.62
CA MET A 1 8.30 -4.18 40.26
C MET A 1 9.80 -4.47 40.17
N GLY A 2 10.17 -5.64 39.68
CA GLY A 2 11.57 -5.98 39.40
C GLY A 2 12.14 -5.04 38.33
N SER A 3 13.43 -4.79 38.39
CA SER A 3 14.15 -4.05 37.34
C SER A 3 14.32 -4.94 36.10
N TYR A 4 14.10 -4.38 34.91
CA TYR A 4 14.48 -5.04 33.67
C TYR A 4 15.99 -5.09 33.43
N ILE A 5 16.77 -4.42 34.28
CA ILE A 5 18.23 -4.52 34.29
C ILE A 5 18.61 -5.73 35.16
N PRO A 6 19.14 -6.81 34.56
CA PRO A 6 19.34 -8.07 35.26
C PRO A 6 20.47 -7.99 36.31
N SER A 7 21.47 -7.14 36.08
CA SER A 7 22.63 -7.05 36.99
C SER A 7 22.39 -6.11 38.19
N THR A 8 22.78 -6.53 39.38
CA THR A 8 22.80 -5.70 40.57
C THR A 8 23.89 -4.62 40.50
N LYS A 9 23.92 -3.69 41.45
CA LYS A 9 24.98 -2.67 41.50
C LYS A 9 26.35 -3.29 41.81
N GLU A 10 26.37 -4.29 42.68
CA GLU A 10 27.55 -5.04 43.08
C GLU A 10 28.13 -5.81 41.90
N GLU A 11 27.31 -6.58 41.19
CA GLU A 11 27.72 -7.32 39.98
C GLU A 11 28.23 -6.38 38.87
N ARG A 12 27.64 -5.20 38.71
CA ARG A 12 28.16 -4.21 37.76
C ARG A 12 29.53 -3.68 38.15
N GLN A 13 29.79 -3.48 39.45
CA GLN A 13 31.10 -3.06 39.91
C GLN A 13 32.15 -4.16 39.71
N GLU A 14 31.81 -5.42 39.99
CA GLU A 14 32.68 -6.56 39.72
C GLU A 14 33.02 -6.68 38.23
N MET A 15 32.03 -6.53 37.35
CA MET A 15 32.26 -6.53 35.90
C MET A 15 33.14 -5.37 35.44
N LEU A 16 32.96 -4.15 35.98
CA LEU A 16 33.80 -3.01 35.67
C LEU A 16 35.26 -3.26 36.13
N ALA A 17 35.42 -3.75 37.35
CA ALA A 17 36.75 -4.07 37.87
C ALA A 17 37.45 -5.16 37.07
N ALA A 18 36.72 -6.22 36.68
CA ALA A 18 37.25 -7.27 35.81
C ALA A 18 37.65 -6.77 34.43
N ALA A 19 36.97 -5.74 33.91
CA ALA A 19 37.28 -5.08 32.66
C ALA A 19 38.36 -3.96 32.80
N GLY A 20 38.87 -3.72 34.00
CA GLY A 20 39.88 -2.70 34.27
C GLY A 20 39.35 -1.27 34.37
N TYR A 21 38.06 -1.10 34.65
CA TYR A 21 37.41 0.19 34.81
C TYR A 21 36.92 0.40 36.26
N ASP A 22 36.93 1.63 36.73
CA ASP A 22 36.46 2.01 38.08
C ASP A 22 35.04 2.57 38.10
N SER A 23 34.49 2.93 36.95
CA SER A 23 33.16 3.51 36.82
C SER A 23 32.57 3.30 35.42
N ILE A 24 31.23 3.38 35.33
CA ILE A 24 30.55 3.39 34.05
C ILE A 24 30.99 4.57 33.15
N ARG A 25 31.31 5.73 33.80
CA ARG A 25 31.80 6.92 33.07
C ARG A 25 33.13 6.65 32.36
N SER A 26 34.02 5.88 32.96
CA SER A 26 35.32 5.56 32.33
C SER A 26 35.21 4.71 31.03
N LEU A 27 34.08 4.03 30.83
CA LEU A 27 33.78 3.38 29.53
C LEU A 27 33.58 4.37 28.38
N PHE A 28 33.19 5.60 28.70
CA PHE A 28 32.91 6.66 27.72
C PHE A 28 34.04 7.69 27.63
N LYS A 29 35.29 7.30 27.91
CA LYS A 29 36.46 8.20 27.89
C LYS A 29 36.69 8.90 26.53
N ASP A 30 36.24 8.28 25.44
CA ASP A 30 36.39 8.82 24.09
C ASP A 30 35.30 9.85 23.73
N VAL A 31 34.30 10.04 24.58
CA VAL A 31 33.26 11.07 24.44
C VAL A 31 33.80 12.39 25.02
N PRO A 32 33.89 13.47 24.22
CA PRO A 32 34.32 14.77 24.71
C PRO A 32 33.50 15.25 25.91
N ALA A 33 34.15 15.87 26.88
CA ALA A 33 33.48 16.27 28.15
C ALA A 33 32.32 17.25 27.91
N GLU A 34 32.43 18.10 26.89
CA GLU A 34 31.44 19.12 26.54
C GLU A 34 30.16 18.54 25.91
N VAL A 35 30.20 17.34 25.38
CA VAL A 35 29.02 16.66 24.83
C VAL A 35 28.51 15.52 25.71
N TYR A 36 29.23 15.22 26.78
CA TYR A 36 28.81 14.19 27.76
C TYR A 36 27.64 14.69 28.63
N LEU A 37 26.54 13.97 28.64
CA LEU A 37 25.36 14.34 29.41
C LEU A 37 25.47 13.82 30.85
N ASP A 38 25.81 14.70 31.82
CA ASP A 38 25.93 14.36 33.24
C ASP A 38 24.59 14.32 34.00
N LYS A 39 23.54 14.82 33.39
CA LYS A 39 22.23 14.90 34.06
C LYS A 39 21.24 13.95 33.37
N PRO A 40 20.30 13.38 34.12
CA PRO A 40 19.17 12.67 33.51
C PRO A 40 18.44 13.56 32.52
N LEU A 41 17.90 12.96 31.49
CA LEU A 41 17.02 13.66 30.52
C LEU A 41 15.81 14.23 31.29
N ASN A 42 15.32 15.39 30.85
CA ASN A 42 14.12 16.01 31.39
C ASN A 42 12.87 15.27 30.86
N LEU A 43 12.68 14.05 31.35
CA LEU A 43 11.56 13.18 31.01
C LEU A 43 10.62 13.06 32.22
N PRO A 44 9.32 12.87 31.99
CA PRO A 44 8.38 12.53 33.06
C PRO A 44 8.83 11.27 33.80
N LYS A 45 8.45 11.17 35.08
CA LYS A 45 8.65 9.93 35.84
C LYS A 45 7.94 8.77 35.15
N GLY A 46 8.59 7.61 35.12
CA GLY A 46 8.01 6.39 34.55
C GLY A 46 6.69 6.01 35.24
N MET A 47 5.74 5.55 34.48
CA MET A 47 4.44 5.07 34.95
C MET A 47 4.49 3.56 35.21
N SER A 48 3.61 3.06 36.07
CA SER A 48 3.33 1.63 36.17
C SER A 48 2.58 1.14 34.92
N GLU A 49 2.58 -0.16 34.65
CA GLU A 49 1.81 -0.76 33.54
C GLU A 49 0.32 -0.38 33.63
N LEU A 50 -0.25 -0.41 34.83
CA LEU A 50 -1.64 -0.01 35.07
C LEU A 50 -1.93 1.43 34.63
N GLU A 51 -1.03 2.37 35.00
CA GLU A 51 -1.16 3.79 34.62
C GLU A 51 -0.99 3.98 33.11
N VAL A 52 -0.03 3.28 32.48
CA VAL A 52 0.17 3.34 31.01
C VAL A 52 -1.07 2.82 30.31
N ARG A 53 -1.62 1.68 30.72
CA ARG A 53 -2.85 1.11 30.10
C ARG A 53 -4.03 2.06 30.25
N ALA A 54 -4.24 2.64 31.43
CA ALA A 54 -5.31 3.62 31.66
C ALA A 54 -5.14 4.85 30.75
N LYS A 55 -3.91 5.36 30.64
CA LYS A 55 -3.61 6.51 29.77
C LYS A 55 -3.83 6.20 28.29
N MET A 56 -3.41 5.04 27.82
CA MET A 56 -3.61 4.62 26.44
C MET A 56 -5.09 4.39 26.14
N GLN A 57 -5.87 3.82 27.08
CA GLN A 57 -7.33 3.67 26.95
C GLN A 57 -8.04 5.03 26.89
N GLU A 58 -7.62 6.00 27.73
CA GLU A 58 -8.14 7.37 27.67
C GLU A 58 -7.91 8.00 26.28
N LEU A 59 -6.70 7.85 25.73
CA LEU A 59 -6.37 8.36 24.39
C LEU A 59 -7.17 7.64 23.31
N ALA A 60 -7.27 6.31 23.37
CA ALA A 60 -8.05 5.51 22.42
C ALA A 60 -9.54 5.89 22.45
N GLY A 61 -10.08 6.19 23.64
CA GLY A 61 -11.48 6.60 23.83
C GLY A 61 -11.84 7.97 23.20
N LYS A 62 -10.84 8.74 22.75
CA LYS A 62 -11.07 10.00 22.02
C LYS A 62 -11.35 9.78 20.53
N ASN A 63 -11.11 8.57 20.01
CA ASN A 63 -11.40 8.23 18.63
C ASN A 63 -12.88 7.90 18.45
N THR A 64 -13.43 8.25 17.28
CA THR A 64 -14.75 7.81 16.86
C THR A 64 -14.62 6.52 16.06
N VAL A 65 -15.31 5.46 16.51
CA VAL A 65 -15.39 4.20 15.79
C VAL A 65 -16.70 4.17 15.01
N PHE A 66 -16.62 4.13 13.71
CA PHE A 66 -17.78 4.09 12.82
C PHE A 66 -18.21 2.65 12.55
N GLY A 67 -19.52 2.38 12.65
CA GLY A 67 -20.10 1.08 12.31
C GLY A 67 -20.22 0.84 10.82
N THR A 68 -20.33 1.91 10.03
CA THR A 68 -20.38 1.88 8.56
C THR A 68 -19.37 2.86 7.99
N ILE A 69 -18.55 2.40 7.06
CA ILE A 69 -17.51 3.23 6.39
C ILE A 69 -17.85 3.28 4.90
N LEU A 70 -18.15 4.50 4.42
CA LEU A 70 -18.43 4.80 3.01
C LEU A 70 -17.32 5.66 2.38
N ARG A 71 -16.10 5.48 2.86
CA ARG A 71 -14.89 6.22 2.45
C ARG A 71 -13.80 5.22 2.09
N GLY A 72 -13.10 5.49 0.97
CA GLY A 72 -11.98 4.71 0.48
C GLY A 72 -10.77 5.60 0.21
N ALA A 73 -10.59 6.02 -1.03
CA ALA A 73 -9.52 6.91 -1.49
C ALA A 73 -8.10 6.33 -1.32
N GLY A 74 -7.95 5.00 -1.44
CA GLY A 74 -6.67 4.31 -1.39
C GLY A 74 -6.52 3.31 -0.25
N ALA A 75 -7.38 3.37 0.79
CA ALA A 75 -7.45 2.35 1.84
C ALA A 75 -8.92 1.92 2.05
N TYR A 76 -9.17 0.62 2.15
CA TYR A 76 -10.51 0.08 2.03
C TYR A 76 -10.83 -0.90 3.16
N ASP A 77 -12.02 -0.77 3.74
CA ASP A 77 -12.49 -1.64 4.82
C ASP A 77 -13.13 -2.91 4.26
N HIS A 78 -12.32 -3.90 3.90
CA HIS A 78 -12.76 -5.22 3.46
C HIS A 78 -12.92 -6.21 4.62
N TYR A 79 -13.68 -7.28 4.39
CA TYR A 79 -13.82 -8.37 5.37
C TYR A 79 -12.53 -9.20 5.41
N ILE A 80 -12.03 -9.42 6.63
CA ILE A 80 -10.84 -10.23 6.87
C ILE A 80 -11.26 -11.51 7.60
N PRO A 81 -11.11 -12.70 6.96
CA PRO A 81 -11.40 -13.98 7.61
C PRO A 81 -10.55 -14.17 8.87
N SER A 82 -11.15 -14.70 9.94
CA SER A 82 -10.47 -14.88 11.24
C SER A 82 -9.21 -15.76 11.16
N ILE A 83 -9.18 -16.69 10.21
CA ILE A 83 -8.01 -17.55 9.97
C ILE A 83 -6.76 -16.75 9.58
N VAL A 84 -6.91 -15.59 8.92
CA VAL A 84 -5.78 -14.75 8.51
C VAL A 84 -4.97 -14.33 9.73
N LYS A 85 -5.60 -13.70 10.71
CA LYS A 85 -4.95 -13.29 11.94
C LYS A 85 -4.38 -14.47 12.73
N TYR A 86 -5.12 -15.59 12.77
CA TYR A 86 -4.68 -16.79 13.46
C TYR A 86 -3.36 -17.35 12.89
N ILE A 87 -3.25 -17.47 11.57
CA ILE A 87 -2.04 -17.97 10.91
C ILE A 87 -0.88 -16.98 11.05
N THR A 88 -1.10 -15.69 10.77
CA THR A 88 -0.03 -14.69 10.79
C THR A 88 0.51 -14.38 12.19
N SER A 89 -0.18 -14.80 13.25
CA SER A 89 0.29 -14.68 14.63
C SER A 89 1.07 -15.90 15.16
N LYS A 90 1.31 -16.91 14.32
CA LYS A 90 2.07 -18.10 14.70
C LYS A 90 3.54 -17.76 14.94
N GLU A 91 4.13 -18.40 15.94
CA GLU A 91 5.53 -18.18 16.32
C GLU A 91 6.50 -18.46 15.17
N GLU A 92 6.19 -19.44 14.33
CA GLU A 92 6.97 -19.82 13.15
C GLU A 92 7.19 -18.66 12.17
N PHE A 93 6.26 -17.70 12.11
CA PHE A 93 6.35 -16.52 11.25
C PHE A 93 6.87 -15.29 11.98
N VAL A 94 6.42 -15.04 13.23
CA VAL A 94 6.72 -13.77 13.93
C VAL A 94 8.09 -13.76 14.59
N THR A 95 8.75 -14.89 14.77
CA THR A 95 10.12 -15.00 15.29
C THR A 95 11.19 -14.94 14.19
N SER A 96 10.80 -14.98 12.93
CA SER A 96 11.70 -14.86 11.80
C SER A 96 12.03 -13.39 11.51
N TYR A 97 13.29 -13.14 11.17
CA TYR A 97 13.74 -11.87 10.62
C TYR A 97 13.93 -11.99 9.09
N THR A 98 14.82 -11.23 8.51
CA THR A 98 15.12 -11.33 7.07
C THR A 98 15.76 -12.69 6.75
N PRO A 99 15.24 -13.44 5.77
CA PRO A 99 15.68 -14.81 5.48
C PRO A 99 16.95 -14.85 4.61
N TYR A 100 18.06 -14.31 5.11
CA TYR A 100 19.34 -14.30 4.39
C TYR A 100 19.97 -15.69 4.26
N GLN A 101 19.82 -16.53 5.30
CA GLN A 101 20.39 -17.87 5.35
C GLN A 101 19.32 -18.87 4.88
N ALA A 102 19.46 -19.34 3.64
CA ALA A 102 18.51 -20.27 3.03
C ALA A 102 18.38 -21.56 3.84
N GLU A 103 19.47 -22.04 4.44
CA GLU A 103 19.51 -23.27 5.23
C GLU A 103 18.59 -23.25 6.45
N MET A 104 18.32 -22.06 7.01
CA MET A 104 17.50 -21.89 8.21
C MET A 104 16.11 -21.33 7.92
N SER A 105 15.89 -20.79 6.73
CA SER A 105 14.74 -19.94 6.43
C SER A 105 13.83 -20.48 5.33
N GLN A 106 13.85 -21.79 5.07
CA GLN A 106 13.12 -22.39 3.95
C GLN A 106 11.62 -22.11 4.00
N GLY A 107 10.98 -22.21 5.17
CA GLY A 107 9.55 -21.94 5.30
C GLY A 107 9.17 -20.47 4.99
N ILE A 108 9.98 -19.51 5.44
CA ILE A 108 9.76 -18.10 5.14
C ILE A 108 10.05 -17.77 3.67
N LEU A 109 11.12 -18.33 3.10
CA LEU A 109 11.43 -18.18 1.68
C LEU A 109 10.31 -18.78 0.81
N GLN A 110 9.78 -19.94 1.17
CA GLN A 110 8.63 -20.52 0.48
C GLN A 110 7.41 -19.61 0.56
N SER A 111 7.08 -19.06 1.72
CA SER A 111 5.93 -18.16 1.86
C SER A 111 6.06 -16.89 1.00
N ILE A 112 7.28 -16.35 0.85
CA ILE A 112 7.55 -15.23 -0.05
C ILE A 112 7.38 -15.67 -1.51
N PHE A 113 7.88 -16.82 -1.88
CA PHE A 113 7.72 -17.37 -3.24
C PHE A 113 6.24 -17.58 -3.59
N GLU A 114 5.46 -18.13 -2.68
CA GLU A 114 4.00 -18.28 -2.85
C GLU A 114 3.30 -16.93 -3.00
N TYR A 115 3.67 -15.93 -2.19
CA TYR A 115 3.16 -14.56 -2.36
C TYR A 115 3.47 -14.01 -3.76
N GLN A 116 4.73 -14.12 -4.20
CA GLN A 116 5.13 -13.66 -5.54
C GLN A 116 4.31 -14.35 -6.64
N THR A 117 4.07 -15.64 -6.51
CA THR A 117 3.24 -16.43 -7.44
C THR A 117 1.81 -15.92 -7.47
N MET A 118 1.18 -15.70 -6.28
CA MET A 118 -0.19 -15.18 -6.20
C MET A 118 -0.32 -13.78 -6.81
N ILE A 119 0.69 -12.92 -6.65
CA ILE A 119 0.69 -11.59 -7.29
C ILE A 119 0.87 -11.72 -8.81
N CYS A 120 1.71 -12.64 -9.29
CA CYS A 120 1.82 -12.92 -10.73
C CYS A 120 0.50 -13.43 -11.30
N ASP A 121 -0.15 -14.39 -10.65
CA ASP A 121 -1.46 -14.92 -11.07
C ASP A 121 -2.54 -13.84 -11.12
N LEU A 122 -2.58 -12.98 -10.09
CA LEU A 122 -3.56 -11.90 -9.99
C LEU A 122 -3.38 -10.82 -11.06
N THR A 123 -2.13 -10.51 -11.41
CA THR A 123 -1.80 -9.44 -12.38
C THR A 123 -1.59 -9.94 -13.80
N GLY A 124 -1.42 -11.26 -13.99
CA GLY A 124 -1.04 -11.87 -15.26
C GLY A 124 0.42 -11.62 -15.65
N MET A 125 1.25 -11.07 -14.75
CA MET A 125 2.64 -10.73 -15.01
C MET A 125 3.58 -11.93 -14.80
N ASP A 126 4.78 -11.88 -15.42
CA ASP A 126 5.74 -12.98 -15.41
C ASP A 126 6.52 -13.11 -14.10
N THR A 127 6.68 -12.01 -13.35
CA THR A 127 7.51 -11.98 -12.13
C THR A 127 7.04 -10.91 -11.16
N ALA A 128 7.18 -11.19 -9.87
CA ALA A 128 6.92 -10.23 -8.78
C ALA A 128 8.08 -10.24 -7.77
N ASN A 129 8.23 -9.16 -7.02
CA ASN A 129 9.14 -9.08 -5.89
C ASN A 129 8.45 -9.48 -4.57
N ALA A 130 9.24 -9.54 -3.48
CA ALA A 130 8.73 -9.90 -2.15
C ALA A 130 7.81 -8.85 -1.52
N SER A 131 7.72 -7.66 -2.03
CA SER A 131 6.91 -6.47 -1.73
C SER A 131 7.77 -5.20 -1.59
N VAL A 132 7.10 -4.07 -1.53
CA VAL A 132 7.64 -2.76 -1.16
C VAL A 132 6.73 -2.14 -0.08
N TYR A 133 7.00 -0.90 0.36
CA TYR A 133 6.35 -0.32 1.53
C TYR A 133 4.83 -0.11 1.39
N ASP A 134 4.42 0.48 0.27
CA ASP A 134 3.01 0.78 -0.05
C ASP A 134 2.82 0.95 -1.57
N GLY A 135 1.58 1.11 -1.99
CA GLY A 135 1.23 1.26 -3.41
C GLY A 135 1.82 2.52 -4.06
N ALA A 136 1.96 3.60 -3.32
CA ALA A 136 2.53 4.85 -3.82
C ALA A 136 4.05 4.70 -4.05
N SER A 137 4.76 4.09 -3.10
CA SER A 137 6.17 3.71 -3.27
C SER A 137 6.36 2.74 -4.44
N ALA A 138 5.45 1.77 -4.60
CA ALA A 138 5.48 0.84 -5.72
C ALA A 138 5.41 1.56 -7.08
N ALA A 139 4.52 2.55 -7.21
CA ALA A 139 4.40 3.37 -8.42
C ALA A 139 5.66 4.20 -8.69
N ALA A 140 6.25 4.81 -7.66
CA ALA A 140 7.46 5.59 -7.76
C ALA A 140 8.68 4.73 -8.15
N GLU A 141 8.82 3.55 -7.54
CA GLU A 141 9.86 2.57 -7.88
C GLU A 141 9.70 2.04 -9.31
N ALA A 142 8.45 1.79 -9.76
CA ALA A 142 8.19 1.39 -11.13
C ALA A 142 8.63 2.45 -12.15
N ALA A 143 8.39 3.73 -11.87
CA ALA A 143 8.87 4.82 -12.70
C ALA A 143 10.43 4.87 -12.69
N ALA A 144 11.06 4.64 -11.54
CA ALA A 144 12.52 4.56 -11.45
C ALA A 144 13.10 3.41 -12.28
N MET A 145 12.41 2.24 -12.34
CA MET A 145 12.81 1.11 -13.18
C MET A 145 12.80 1.43 -14.68
N CYS A 146 11.95 2.33 -15.12
CA CYS A 146 11.78 2.66 -16.54
C CYS A 146 12.84 3.61 -17.07
N ARG A 147 13.53 4.34 -16.20
CA ARG A 147 14.51 5.36 -16.57
C ARG A 147 15.76 4.77 -17.20
N ASP A 148 16.31 5.50 -18.16
CA ASP A 148 17.64 5.28 -18.72
C ASP A 148 18.33 6.62 -19.03
N ARG A 149 19.49 6.59 -19.70
CA ARG A 149 20.28 7.80 -20.02
C ARG A 149 19.60 8.75 -21.00
N LYS A 150 18.64 8.27 -21.80
CA LYS A 150 17.96 9.04 -22.85
C LYS A 150 16.52 9.39 -22.47
N ARG A 151 15.89 8.58 -21.64
CA ARG A 151 14.49 8.66 -21.27
C ARG A 151 14.39 8.74 -19.74
N SER A 152 13.95 9.88 -19.22
CA SER A 152 13.89 10.13 -17.79
C SER A 152 12.60 10.83 -17.33
N VAL A 153 11.76 11.27 -18.26
CA VAL A 153 10.48 11.92 -17.95
C VAL A 153 9.42 10.86 -17.67
N ALA A 154 8.72 10.99 -16.56
CA ALA A 154 7.53 10.19 -16.23
C ALA A 154 6.26 10.97 -16.55
N LEU A 155 5.35 10.39 -17.33
CA LEU A 155 3.99 10.89 -17.49
C LEU A 155 3.08 10.18 -16.49
N VAL A 156 2.24 10.93 -15.79
CA VAL A 156 1.32 10.42 -14.78
C VAL A 156 -0.08 10.98 -15.04
N SER A 157 -1.10 10.14 -15.08
CA SER A 157 -2.48 10.60 -15.20
C SER A 157 -2.88 11.50 -14.04
N ALA A 158 -3.48 12.64 -14.31
CA ALA A 158 -4.05 13.52 -13.29
C ALA A 158 -5.29 12.91 -12.60
N ALA A 159 -5.84 11.80 -13.14
CA ALA A 159 -6.90 11.03 -12.51
C ALA A 159 -6.37 9.93 -11.56
N ALA A 160 -5.07 9.82 -11.36
CA ALA A 160 -4.47 8.94 -10.36
C ALA A 160 -4.66 9.50 -8.94
N ASN A 161 -4.49 8.63 -7.93
CA ASN A 161 -4.55 9.04 -6.53
C ASN A 161 -3.55 10.17 -6.24
N PRO A 162 -3.97 11.29 -5.62
CA PRO A 162 -3.10 12.43 -5.32
C PRO A 162 -1.85 12.08 -4.50
N ASP A 163 -1.96 11.14 -3.56
CA ASP A 163 -0.82 10.71 -2.74
C ASP A 163 0.21 9.91 -3.54
N VAL A 164 -0.26 9.12 -4.50
CA VAL A 164 0.62 8.45 -5.47
C VAL A 164 1.37 9.47 -6.32
N ILE A 165 0.66 10.48 -6.83
CA ILE A 165 1.27 11.57 -7.61
C ILE A 165 2.33 12.30 -6.78
N ALA A 166 2.01 12.68 -5.54
CA ALA A 166 2.92 13.39 -4.64
C ALA A 166 4.17 12.55 -4.31
N THR A 167 4.00 11.25 -4.07
CA THR A 167 5.10 10.32 -3.83
C THR A 167 6.01 10.20 -5.06
N MET A 168 5.43 10.00 -6.25
CA MET A 168 6.19 9.94 -7.50
C MET A 168 6.94 11.28 -7.77
N GLN A 169 6.33 12.42 -7.47
CA GLN A 169 6.98 13.73 -7.56
C GLN A 169 8.20 13.83 -6.63
N THR A 170 8.08 13.33 -5.40
CA THR A 170 9.17 13.31 -4.41
C THR A 170 10.34 12.45 -4.92
N TYR A 171 10.07 11.28 -5.47
CA TYR A 171 11.12 10.42 -6.07
C TYR A 171 11.78 11.07 -7.28
N CYS A 172 10.99 11.70 -8.16
CA CYS A 172 11.54 12.42 -9.32
C CYS A 172 12.41 13.60 -8.88
N PHE A 173 11.95 14.38 -7.89
CA PHE A 173 12.72 15.47 -7.29
C PHE A 173 14.07 14.96 -6.74
N GLY A 174 14.05 13.91 -5.92
CA GLY A 174 15.27 13.32 -5.34
C GLY A 174 16.24 12.78 -6.37
N ALA A 175 15.74 12.31 -7.51
CA ALA A 175 16.53 11.78 -8.61
C ALA A 175 16.93 12.84 -9.66
N GLY A 176 16.50 14.09 -9.53
CA GLY A 176 16.72 15.15 -10.52
C GLY A 176 16.06 14.87 -11.87
N THR A 177 14.90 14.20 -11.88
CA THR A 177 14.12 13.87 -13.09
C THR A 177 12.77 14.57 -13.09
N GLU A 178 12.10 14.60 -14.22
CA GLU A 178 10.85 15.32 -14.41
C GLU A 178 9.64 14.38 -14.35
N LEU A 179 8.56 14.85 -13.72
CA LEU A 179 7.22 14.26 -13.79
C LEU A 179 6.29 15.28 -14.43
N ARG A 180 5.53 14.87 -15.45
CA ARG A 180 4.50 15.67 -16.10
C ARG A 180 3.14 15.01 -15.90
N LEU A 181 2.13 15.82 -15.55
CA LEU A 181 0.76 15.33 -15.42
C LEU A 181 0.08 15.34 -16.79
N VAL A 182 -0.47 14.18 -17.18
CA VAL A 182 -1.39 14.08 -18.30
C VAL A 182 -2.75 14.55 -17.82
N PRO A 183 -3.38 15.56 -18.44
CA PRO A 183 -4.69 16.06 -18.04
C PRO A 183 -5.76 14.96 -17.96
N ALA A 184 -6.73 15.15 -17.07
CA ALA A 184 -7.94 14.35 -17.05
C ALA A 184 -9.08 15.05 -17.77
N LYS A 185 -9.88 14.30 -18.52
CA LYS A 185 -11.09 14.72 -19.19
C LYS A 185 -12.24 13.80 -18.78
N ASP A 186 -13.31 14.35 -18.29
CA ASP A 186 -14.48 13.59 -17.81
C ASP A 186 -14.12 12.50 -16.78
N GLY A 187 -13.17 12.83 -15.87
CA GLY A 187 -12.70 11.95 -14.80
C GLY A 187 -11.73 10.84 -15.24
N ARG A 188 -11.27 10.82 -16.48
CA ARG A 188 -10.34 9.83 -17.04
C ARG A 188 -9.16 10.49 -17.73
N THR A 189 -8.10 9.75 -17.97
CA THR A 189 -6.92 10.22 -18.72
C THR A 189 -7.31 10.72 -20.10
N ASP A 190 -6.92 11.95 -20.45
CA ASP A 190 -7.11 12.51 -21.79
C ASP A 190 -6.14 11.86 -22.78
N LEU A 191 -6.64 11.02 -23.67
CA LEU A 191 -5.84 10.28 -24.67
C LEU A 191 -5.20 11.19 -25.72
N ASP A 192 -5.84 12.27 -26.09
CA ASP A 192 -5.30 13.22 -27.06
C ASP A 192 -4.10 13.97 -26.45
N ALA A 193 -4.26 14.45 -25.21
CA ALA A 193 -3.17 15.06 -24.46
C ALA A 193 -2.02 14.06 -24.21
N LEU A 194 -2.33 12.82 -23.85
CA LEU A 194 -1.32 11.77 -23.68
C LEU A 194 -0.49 11.59 -24.94
N LYS A 195 -1.15 11.50 -26.11
CA LYS A 195 -0.50 11.33 -27.40
C LYS A 195 0.47 12.47 -27.71
N GLU A 196 0.06 13.71 -27.45
CA GLU A 196 0.90 14.90 -27.66
C GLU A 196 2.08 14.97 -26.70
N MET A 197 1.91 14.49 -25.46
CA MET A 197 2.96 14.51 -24.43
C MET A 197 3.99 13.38 -24.56
N LEU A 198 3.74 12.36 -25.37
CA LEU A 198 4.65 11.22 -25.59
C LEU A 198 5.86 11.61 -26.47
N THR A 199 6.73 12.42 -25.91
CA THR A 199 7.99 12.86 -26.52
C THR A 199 9.12 11.83 -26.33
N PRO A 200 10.22 11.89 -27.15
CA PRO A 200 11.29 10.89 -27.09
C PRO A 200 12.03 10.75 -25.76
N ASP A 201 11.90 11.69 -24.85
CA ASP A 201 12.49 11.69 -23.50
C ASP A 201 11.61 11.02 -22.44
N VAL A 202 10.37 10.63 -22.79
CA VAL A 202 9.44 9.95 -21.90
C VAL A 202 9.88 8.49 -21.67
N CYS A 203 10.08 8.10 -20.41
CA CYS A 203 10.45 6.74 -20.03
C CYS A 203 9.24 5.86 -19.70
N CYS A 204 8.20 6.43 -19.11
CA CYS A 204 7.00 5.70 -18.73
C CYS A 204 5.75 6.57 -18.69
N VAL A 205 4.61 5.88 -18.75
CA VAL A 205 3.27 6.42 -18.46
C VAL A 205 2.70 5.62 -17.29
N TYR A 206 2.25 6.30 -16.25
CA TYR A 206 1.53 5.70 -15.11
C TYR A 206 0.05 6.06 -15.18
N VAL A 207 -0.81 5.05 -15.12
CA VAL A 207 -2.26 5.20 -15.00
C VAL A 207 -2.78 4.23 -13.95
N GLN A 208 -3.75 4.66 -13.16
CA GLN A 208 -4.39 3.85 -12.13
C GLN A 208 -5.73 3.30 -12.63
N GLN A 209 -6.02 2.03 -12.37
CA GLN A 209 -7.25 1.35 -12.78
C GLN A 209 -7.82 0.46 -11.67
N PRO A 210 -9.03 0.69 -11.15
CA PRO A 210 -9.81 1.93 -11.36
C PRO A 210 -9.02 3.16 -10.91
N ASN A 211 -9.29 4.33 -11.49
CA ASN A 211 -8.60 5.54 -11.12
C ASN A 211 -9.11 6.12 -9.78
N PHE A 212 -8.59 7.27 -9.35
CA PHE A 212 -8.95 7.87 -8.05
C PHE A 212 -10.46 8.19 -7.91
N TYR A 213 -11.11 8.50 -9.01
CA TYR A 213 -12.55 8.77 -9.04
C TYR A 213 -13.41 7.51 -9.20
N GLY A 214 -12.77 6.32 -9.16
CA GLY A 214 -13.41 5.02 -9.33
C GLY A 214 -13.66 4.62 -10.78
N GLN A 215 -13.38 5.49 -11.76
CA GLN A 215 -13.66 5.27 -13.19
C GLN A 215 -12.71 4.24 -13.80
N PHE A 216 -13.22 3.49 -14.79
CA PHE A 216 -12.37 2.64 -15.63
C PHE A 216 -11.73 3.46 -16.75
N GLU A 217 -10.42 3.31 -16.92
CA GLU A 217 -9.62 3.92 -17.98
C GLU A 217 -9.67 3.10 -19.27
N GLU A 218 -9.30 3.69 -20.39
CA GLU A 218 -9.13 2.98 -21.65
C GLU A 218 -7.74 2.32 -21.73
N ALA A 219 -7.47 1.39 -20.79
CA ALA A 219 -6.14 0.87 -20.49
C ALA A 219 -5.39 0.31 -21.70
N GLU A 220 -6.08 -0.43 -22.59
CA GLU A 220 -5.49 -1.01 -23.80
C GLU A 220 -5.04 0.07 -24.79
N LYS A 221 -5.85 1.12 -24.99
CA LYS A 221 -5.48 2.25 -25.85
C LYS A 221 -4.31 3.05 -25.27
N ILE A 222 -4.28 3.20 -23.95
CA ILE A 222 -3.16 3.84 -23.25
C ILE A 222 -1.87 3.03 -23.47
N ALA A 223 -1.93 1.70 -23.37
CA ALA A 223 -0.80 0.82 -23.67
C ALA A 223 -0.31 0.99 -25.12
N GLU A 224 -1.23 0.97 -26.09
CA GLU A 224 -0.91 1.16 -27.52
C GLU A 224 -0.20 2.49 -27.77
N LEU A 225 -0.73 3.60 -27.28
CA LEU A 225 -0.12 4.93 -27.40
C LEU A 225 1.25 4.99 -26.73
N THR A 226 1.36 4.47 -25.51
CA THR A 226 2.60 4.46 -24.73
C THR A 226 3.70 3.70 -25.47
N HIS A 227 3.41 2.51 -25.95
CA HIS A 227 4.37 1.69 -26.70
C HIS A 227 4.73 2.29 -28.05
N ALA A 228 3.78 2.90 -28.76
CA ALA A 228 4.07 3.64 -29.99
C ALA A 228 5.05 4.80 -29.74
N GLY A 229 4.97 5.48 -28.60
CA GLY A 229 5.96 6.47 -28.13
C GLY A 229 7.28 5.87 -27.67
N GLY A 230 7.39 4.54 -27.56
CA GLY A 230 8.57 3.81 -27.07
C GLY A 230 8.78 3.91 -25.57
N ALA A 231 7.79 4.34 -24.81
CA ALA A 231 7.78 4.39 -23.35
C ALA A 231 7.24 3.07 -22.75
N LYS A 232 7.40 2.91 -21.43
CA LYS A 232 6.87 1.78 -20.66
C LYS A 232 5.53 2.12 -20.04
N TYR A 233 4.58 1.18 -20.06
CA TYR A 233 3.28 1.34 -19.41
C TYR A 233 3.29 0.73 -18.01
N ILE A 234 3.02 1.56 -17.01
CA ILE A 234 2.85 1.18 -15.61
C ILE A 234 1.38 1.30 -15.26
N MET A 235 0.77 0.20 -14.87
CA MET A 235 -0.63 0.15 -14.45
C MET A 235 -0.74 -0.02 -12.95
N GLY A 236 -1.25 1.01 -12.26
CA GLY A 236 -1.64 0.92 -10.85
C GLY A 236 -3.01 0.27 -10.73
N VAL A 237 -3.18 -0.72 -9.84
CA VAL A 237 -4.43 -1.48 -9.77
C VAL A 237 -4.92 -1.71 -8.35
N ASN A 238 -6.24 -1.80 -8.19
CA ASN A 238 -6.87 -2.30 -6.97
C ASN A 238 -6.93 -3.85 -7.06
N PRO A 239 -6.33 -4.57 -6.10
CA PRO A 239 -6.21 -6.03 -6.19
C PRO A 239 -7.54 -6.77 -6.10
N ILE A 240 -8.56 -6.21 -5.44
CA ILE A 240 -9.90 -6.81 -5.38
C ILE A 240 -10.60 -6.68 -6.75
N ALA A 241 -10.47 -5.52 -7.40
CA ALA A 241 -11.07 -5.27 -8.70
C ALA A 241 -10.55 -6.23 -9.79
N LEU A 242 -9.29 -6.68 -9.68
CA LEU A 242 -8.68 -7.63 -10.64
C LEU A 242 -9.44 -8.96 -10.74
N ALA A 243 -10.25 -9.34 -9.73
CA ALA A 243 -11.05 -10.56 -9.80
C ALA A 243 -12.20 -10.50 -10.83
N ILE A 244 -12.55 -9.31 -11.35
CA ILE A 244 -13.64 -9.09 -12.31
C ILE A 244 -13.26 -8.19 -13.48
N MET A 245 -12.01 -7.70 -13.54
CA MET A 245 -11.49 -6.87 -14.64
C MET A 245 -10.42 -7.63 -15.43
N LYS A 246 -10.06 -7.09 -16.60
CA LYS A 246 -8.84 -7.51 -17.30
C LYS A 246 -7.62 -7.25 -16.45
N THR A 247 -6.70 -8.21 -16.45
CA THR A 247 -5.42 -8.08 -15.76
C THR A 247 -4.52 -7.02 -16.43
N PRO A 248 -3.54 -6.45 -15.70
CA PRO A 248 -2.54 -5.57 -16.30
C PRO A 248 -1.85 -6.16 -17.54
N ALA A 249 -1.51 -7.46 -17.49
CA ALA A 249 -0.90 -8.14 -18.64
C ALA A 249 -1.83 -8.16 -19.87
N GLU A 250 -3.13 -8.47 -19.68
CA GLU A 250 -4.12 -8.42 -20.76
C GLU A 250 -4.34 -7.00 -21.31
N CYS A 251 -4.13 -5.98 -20.47
CA CYS A 251 -4.17 -4.58 -20.89
C CYS A 251 -2.85 -4.10 -21.53
N GLY A 252 -1.83 -4.95 -21.62
CA GLY A 252 -0.55 -4.61 -22.23
C GLY A 252 0.41 -3.83 -21.34
N ALA A 253 0.25 -3.86 -20.01
CA ALA A 253 1.17 -3.18 -19.10
C ALA A 253 2.56 -3.88 -19.07
N ASP A 254 3.63 -3.10 -18.95
CA ASP A 254 4.98 -3.62 -18.72
C ASP A 254 5.23 -3.90 -17.22
N ILE A 255 4.59 -3.11 -16.36
CA ILE A 255 4.70 -3.19 -14.90
C ILE A 255 3.32 -2.99 -14.29
N ALA A 256 2.95 -3.87 -13.37
CA ALA A 256 1.77 -3.75 -12.51
C ALA A 256 2.21 -3.39 -11.09
N VAL A 257 1.54 -2.42 -10.48
CA VAL A 257 1.78 -2.00 -9.10
C VAL A 257 0.45 -1.77 -8.40
N GLY A 258 0.46 -1.77 -7.08
CA GLY A 258 -0.75 -1.43 -6.33
C GLY A 258 -0.55 -1.50 -4.82
N GLU A 259 -1.61 -1.07 -4.13
CA GLU A 259 -1.71 -1.18 -2.69
C GLU A 259 -2.39 -2.51 -2.32
N GLY A 260 -1.68 -3.34 -1.57
CA GLY A 260 -2.15 -4.66 -1.14
C GLY A 260 -2.90 -4.64 0.19
N GLN A 261 -3.16 -3.49 0.80
CA GLN A 261 -3.94 -3.39 2.05
C GLN A 261 -5.29 -4.14 1.97
N PRO A 262 -6.03 -4.11 0.84
CA PRO A 262 -7.29 -4.85 0.71
C PRO A 262 -7.16 -6.37 0.86
N LEU A 263 -5.97 -6.91 0.72
CA LEU A 263 -5.69 -8.34 0.82
C LEU A 263 -5.45 -8.79 2.27
N GLY A 264 -6.40 -8.48 3.17
CA GLY A 264 -6.41 -9.00 4.53
C GLY A 264 -5.73 -8.12 5.59
N LEU A 265 -5.38 -6.88 5.27
CA LEU A 265 -4.86 -5.91 6.22
C LEU A 265 -5.99 -4.98 6.70
N PRO A 266 -6.10 -4.71 8.02
CA PRO A 266 -7.07 -3.74 8.53
C PRO A 266 -6.66 -2.32 8.16
N LEU A 267 -7.58 -1.35 8.30
CA LEU A 267 -7.27 0.07 8.22
C LEU A 267 -6.31 0.43 9.36
N GLY A 268 -5.09 0.84 9.01
CA GLY A 268 -3.98 1.05 9.94
C GLY A 268 -3.60 2.52 10.17
N PHE A 269 -4.41 3.49 9.69
CA PHE A 269 -4.20 4.94 9.91
C PHE A 269 -2.77 5.42 9.59
N GLY A 270 -2.23 4.97 8.47
CA GLY A 270 -0.87 5.29 8.03
C GLY A 270 0.09 4.10 7.97
N GLY A 271 -0.42 2.91 8.14
CA GLY A 271 0.34 1.68 7.95
C GLY A 271 0.63 0.86 9.21
N PRO A 272 1.43 -0.24 9.06
CA PRO A 272 2.04 -0.67 7.80
C PRO A 272 1.01 -1.15 6.78
N TYR A 273 1.25 -0.83 5.50
CA TYR A 273 0.47 -1.33 4.36
C TYR A 273 1.34 -2.23 3.49
N LEU A 274 1.00 -2.44 2.22
CA LEU A 274 1.68 -3.42 1.38
C LEU A 274 1.75 -2.97 -0.07
N GLY A 275 2.89 -2.46 -0.51
CA GLY A 275 3.11 -2.25 -1.94
C GLY A 275 3.43 -3.55 -2.66
N PHE A 276 2.70 -3.88 -3.71
CA PHE A 276 3.07 -4.97 -4.59
C PHE A 276 3.58 -4.46 -5.94
N MET A 277 4.50 -5.21 -6.52
CA MET A 277 5.07 -4.94 -7.83
C MET A 277 5.24 -6.24 -8.60
N ALA A 278 4.74 -6.24 -9.83
CA ALA A 278 4.96 -7.32 -10.79
C ALA A 278 5.30 -6.74 -12.17
N ALA A 279 6.01 -7.49 -12.98
CA ALA A 279 6.50 -7.00 -14.26
C ALA A 279 6.64 -8.12 -15.27
N THR A 280 6.77 -7.75 -16.55
CA THR A 280 7.16 -8.66 -17.63
C THR A 280 8.57 -9.21 -17.38
N GLY A 281 8.88 -10.38 -17.91
CA GLY A 281 10.21 -11.01 -17.82
C GLY A 281 11.36 -10.11 -18.28
N ALA A 282 11.10 -9.23 -19.26
CA ALA A 282 12.06 -8.23 -19.72
C ALA A 282 12.45 -7.22 -18.65
N MET A 283 11.57 -6.92 -17.71
CA MET A 283 11.78 -5.96 -16.63
C MET A 283 12.27 -6.61 -15.32
N MET A 284 12.25 -7.94 -15.20
CA MET A 284 12.57 -8.69 -13.97
C MET A 284 13.87 -8.23 -13.30
N ARG A 285 14.95 -8.01 -14.07
CA ARG A 285 16.25 -7.60 -13.55
C ARG A 285 16.30 -6.16 -13.03
N LYS A 286 15.24 -5.38 -13.23
CA LYS A 286 15.10 -4.00 -12.76
C LYS A 286 14.16 -3.89 -11.55
N LEU A 287 13.39 -4.95 -11.20
CA LEU A 287 12.53 -4.95 -10.03
C LEU A 287 13.33 -4.65 -8.76
N PRO A 288 12.92 -3.68 -7.92
CA PRO A 288 13.57 -3.40 -6.65
C PRO A 288 13.25 -4.47 -5.60
N GLY A 289 13.95 -4.42 -4.47
CA GLY A 289 13.70 -5.30 -3.34
C GLY A 289 14.08 -6.77 -3.59
N ARG A 290 13.69 -7.64 -2.69
CA ARG A 290 14.04 -9.07 -2.72
C ARG A 290 13.18 -9.84 -3.71
N ILE A 291 13.79 -10.86 -4.30
CA ILE A 291 13.10 -11.86 -5.12
C ILE A 291 13.58 -13.23 -4.64
N VAL A 292 12.63 -14.10 -4.32
CA VAL A 292 12.88 -15.50 -4.00
C VAL A 292 12.70 -16.36 -5.26
N GLY A 293 13.63 -17.27 -5.49
CA GLY A 293 13.57 -18.24 -6.56
C GLY A 293 13.51 -19.68 -6.01
N GLU A 294 12.91 -20.58 -6.76
CA GLU A 294 12.94 -22.01 -6.51
C GLU A 294 14.22 -22.62 -7.06
N THR A 295 14.78 -23.58 -6.33
CA THR A 295 15.99 -24.33 -6.67
C THR A 295 15.90 -25.74 -6.11
N VAL A 296 16.99 -26.49 -6.14
CA VAL A 296 17.13 -27.79 -5.46
C VAL A 296 18.32 -27.74 -4.51
N ASP A 297 18.23 -28.50 -3.41
CA ASP A 297 19.33 -28.70 -2.47
C ASP A 297 20.34 -29.75 -2.99
N ALA A 298 21.35 -30.06 -2.18
CA ALA A 298 22.38 -31.04 -2.53
C ALA A 298 21.84 -32.46 -2.74
N ASP A 299 20.70 -32.77 -2.14
CA ASP A 299 20.04 -34.08 -2.25
C ASP A 299 18.96 -34.10 -3.35
N GLY A 300 18.77 -33.00 -4.08
CA GLY A 300 17.80 -32.86 -5.15
C GLY A 300 16.37 -32.52 -4.69
N ASN A 301 16.17 -32.19 -3.42
CA ASN A 301 14.87 -31.75 -2.92
C ASN A 301 14.61 -30.27 -3.27
N ARG A 302 13.34 -29.92 -3.47
CA ARG A 302 12.91 -28.54 -3.72
C ARG A 302 13.34 -27.62 -2.58
N ALA A 303 13.96 -26.51 -2.93
CA ALA A 303 14.45 -25.51 -1.99
C ALA A 303 14.24 -24.09 -2.53
N TYR A 304 14.37 -23.09 -1.66
CA TYR A 304 14.16 -21.68 -2.00
C TYR A 304 15.36 -20.84 -1.58
N VAL A 305 15.70 -19.83 -2.41
CA VAL A 305 16.83 -18.94 -2.16
C VAL A 305 16.50 -17.51 -2.58
N LEU A 306 17.18 -16.53 -1.99
CA LEU A 306 17.19 -15.17 -2.50
C LEU A 306 17.98 -15.12 -3.81
N THR A 307 17.39 -14.51 -4.84
CA THR A 307 18.00 -14.40 -6.17
C THR A 307 18.24 -12.95 -6.57
N LEU A 308 19.03 -12.72 -7.64
CA LEU A 308 19.29 -11.41 -8.24
C LEU A 308 19.77 -10.33 -7.24
N GLN A 309 20.42 -10.71 -6.15
CA GLN A 309 20.85 -9.81 -5.08
C GLN A 309 21.87 -8.73 -5.55
N ALA A 310 22.62 -8.99 -6.63
CA ALA A 310 23.65 -8.07 -7.14
C ALA A 310 23.13 -6.66 -7.50
N ARG A 311 21.81 -6.45 -7.62
CA ARG A 311 21.17 -5.16 -7.89
C ARG A 311 20.80 -4.39 -6.64
N GLU A 312 20.83 -5.01 -5.46
CA GLU A 312 20.40 -4.43 -4.20
C GLU A 312 21.43 -3.42 -3.65
N GLN A 313 20.96 -2.47 -2.83
CA GLN A 313 21.75 -1.34 -2.33
C GLN A 313 22.97 -1.78 -1.50
N HIS A 314 22.86 -2.85 -0.71
CA HIS A 314 23.96 -3.33 0.11
C HIS A 314 25.15 -3.86 -0.72
N ILE A 315 24.93 -4.18 -1.99
CA ILE A 315 25.98 -4.58 -2.97
C ILE A 315 26.34 -3.41 -3.88
N ARG A 316 25.35 -2.78 -4.51
CA ARG A 316 25.56 -1.69 -5.50
C ARG A 316 25.86 -0.35 -4.88
N ARG A 317 25.52 -0.13 -3.61
CA ARG A 317 25.69 1.12 -2.87
C ARG A 317 25.03 2.31 -3.60
N GLU A 318 25.78 3.38 -3.87
CA GLU A 318 25.30 4.59 -4.57
C GLU A 318 24.86 4.34 -6.03
N LYS A 319 25.19 3.19 -6.60
CA LYS A 319 24.80 2.80 -7.97
C LYS A 319 23.52 1.96 -8.01
N ALA A 320 22.92 1.68 -6.86
CA ALA A 320 21.64 0.97 -6.83
C ALA A 320 20.54 1.84 -7.44
N SER A 321 19.61 1.19 -8.15
CA SER A 321 18.44 1.86 -8.74
C SER A 321 17.37 2.20 -7.70
N SER A 322 17.40 1.57 -6.52
CA SER A 322 16.46 1.72 -5.43
C SER A 322 17.18 1.67 -4.09
N ASN A 323 16.61 2.33 -3.09
CA ASN A 323 17.04 2.28 -1.69
C ASN A 323 16.25 1.25 -0.85
N ILE A 324 15.34 0.50 -1.45
CA ILE A 324 14.57 -0.54 -0.76
C ILE A 324 15.53 -1.63 -0.29
N CYS A 325 15.56 -1.84 1.03
CA CYS A 325 16.35 -2.88 1.69
C CYS A 325 15.43 -3.95 2.27
N SER A 326 14.49 -3.53 3.11
CA SER A 326 13.47 -4.42 3.69
C SER A 326 12.14 -4.22 2.97
N ASN A 327 11.32 -5.24 3.00
CA ASN A 327 9.95 -5.23 2.50
C ASN A 327 8.97 -5.34 3.67
N GLU A 328 7.68 -5.28 3.39
CA GLU A 328 6.60 -5.49 4.36
C GLU A 328 6.29 -7.00 4.48
N ALA A 329 7.23 -7.79 5.03
CA ALA A 329 7.18 -9.25 5.01
C ALA A 329 5.94 -9.84 5.68
N LEU A 330 5.55 -9.32 6.86
CA LEU A 330 4.35 -9.78 7.56
C LEU A 330 3.07 -9.41 6.82
N CYS A 331 3.05 -8.24 6.19
CA CYS A 331 1.92 -7.80 5.36
C CYS A 331 1.79 -8.65 4.09
N ALA A 332 2.91 -9.00 3.44
CA ALA A 332 2.93 -9.91 2.29
C ALA A 332 2.45 -11.31 2.67
N LEU A 333 2.90 -11.85 3.82
CA LEU A 333 2.39 -13.10 4.36
C LEU A 333 0.88 -13.03 4.62
N THR A 334 0.41 -11.93 5.21
CA THR A 334 -1.02 -11.69 5.47
C THR A 334 -1.82 -11.73 4.18
N ALA A 335 -1.34 -11.08 3.12
CA ALA A 335 -1.96 -11.11 1.80
C ALA A 335 -2.00 -12.53 1.20
N SER A 336 -0.92 -13.31 1.32
CA SER A 336 -0.89 -14.71 0.87
C SER A 336 -1.92 -15.56 1.60
N VAL A 337 -1.99 -15.44 2.93
CA VAL A 337 -2.95 -16.19 3.75
C VAL A 337 -4.39 -15.77 3.42
N TYR A 338 -4.62 -14.48 3.21
CA TYR A 338 -5.93 -13.97 2.78
C TYR A 338 -6.33 -14.55 1.42
N LEU A 339 -5.48 -14.45 0.42
CA LEU A 339 -5.75 -14.97 -0.93
C LEU A 339 -6.00 -16.48 -0.91
N ALA A 340 -5.21 -17.24 -0.14
CA ALA A 340 -5.42 -18.68 0.05
C ALA A 340 -6.76 -18.98 0.75
N ALA A 341 -7.15 -18.18 1.75
CA ALA A 341 -8.37 -18.39 2.51
C ALA A 341 -9.64 -18.09 1.71
N VAL A 342 -9.64 -17.00 0.94
CA VAL A 342 -10.82 -16.59 0.13
C VAL A 342 -10.88 -17.33 -1.21
N GLY A 343 -9.72 -17.65 -1.77
CA GLY A 343 -9.59 -18.28 -3.10
C GLY A 343 -10.14 -17.42 -4.23
N PRO A 344 -10.03 -17.87 -5.49
CA PRO A 344 -10.50 -17.10 -6.66
C PRO A 344 -12.00 -16.81 -6.61
N GLN A 345 -12.81 -17.75 -6.11
CA GLN A 345 -14.26 -17.58 -6.04
C GLN A 345 -14.66 -16.55 -4.97
N GLY A 346 -14.05 -16.60 -3.78
CA GLY A 346 -14.32 -15.63 -2.72
C GLY A 346 -13.87 -14.22 -3.10
N LEU A 347 -12.70 -14.09 -3.76
CA LEU A 347 -12.22 -12.79 -4.26
C LEU A 347 -13.18 -12.21 -5.31
N LYS A 348 -13.63 -13.04 -6.26
CA LYS A 348 -14.64 -12.64 -7.25
C LYS A 348 -15.97 -12.24 -6.60
N GLN A 349 -16.40 -12.97 -5.58
CA GLN A 349 -17.61 -12.63 -4.84
C GLN A 349 -17.48 -11.29 -4.13
N ALA A 350 -16.37 -11.03 -3.44
CA ALA A 350 -16.09 -9.75 -2.79
C ALA A 350 -16.12 -8.60 -3.81
N ALA A 351 -15.42 -8.73 -4.94
CA ALA A 351 -15.40 -7.73 -6.00
C ALA A 351 -16.81 -7.47 -6.57
N THR A 352 -17.57 -8.52 -6.84
CA THR A 352 -18.95 -8.41 -7.38
C THR A 352 -19.87 -7.70 -6.39
N LEU A 353 -19.75 -8.00 -5.09
CA LEU A 353 -20.52 -7.31 -4.04
C LEU A 353 -20.13 -5.84 -3.90
N CYS A 354 -18.83 -5.52 -3.96
CA CYS A 354 -18.37 -4.13 -3.97
C CYS A 354 -18.99 -3.34 -5.13
N LEU A 355 -18.86 -3.87 -6.35
CA LEU A 355 -19.44 -3.27 -7.56
C LEU A 355 -20.95 -3.05 -7.42
N SER A 356 -21.68 -4.12 -7.11
CA SER A 356 -23.15 -4.10 -7.03
C SER A 356 -23.66 -3.11 -5.98
N LYS A 357 -23.06 -3.11 -4.77
CA LYS A 357 -23.49 -2.24 -3.67
C LYS A 357 -23.13 -0.77 -3.92
N ALA A 358 -21.99 -0.49 -4.55
CA ALA A 358 -21.61 0.88 -4.94
C ALA A 358 -22.58 1.45 -5.97
N HIS A 359 -22.91 0.66 -6.99
CA HIS A 359 -23.91 1.07 -7.99
C HIS A 359 -25.31 1.24 -7.39
N TYR A 360 -25.68 0.40 -6.43
CA TYR A 360 -26.92 0.57 -5.68
C TYR A 360 -26.94 1.91 -4.93
N LEU A 361 -25.88 2.21 -4.15
CA LEU A 361 -25.80 3.49 -3.42
C LEU A 361 -25.84 4.69 -4.38
N ALA A 362 -25.10 4.63 -5.49
CA ALA A 362 -25.08 5.69 -6.50
C ALA A 362 -26.47 5.95 -7.07
N GLN A 363 -27.21 4.87 -7.42
CA GLN A 363 -28.56 4.97 -7.95
C GLN A 363 -29.55 5.57 -6.92
N GLU A 364 -29.45 5.20 -5.65
CA GLU A 364 -30.34 5.74 -4.62
C GLU A 364 -30.01 7.19 -4.27
N LEU A 365 -28.73 7.57 -4.20
CA LEU A 365 -28.32 8.95 -3.96
C LEU A 365 -28.76 9.90 -5.08
N THR A 366 -28.65 9.47 -6.34
CA THR A 366 -29.01 10.32 -7.49
C THR A 366 -30.52 10.52 -7.68
N LYS A 367 -31.38 9.85 -6.89
CA LYS A 367 -32.82 10.17 -6.80
C LYS A 367 -33.11 11.40 -5.94
N ILE A 368 -32.12 11.90 -5.20
CA ILE A 368 -32.25 13.06 -4.33
C ILE A 368 -31.97 14.32 -5.16
N GLU A 369 -32.83 15.33 -5.04
CA GLU A 369 -32.69 16.58 -5.78
C GLU A 369 -31.33 17.27 -5.49
N GLY A 370 -30.61 17.65 -6.53
CA GLY A 370 -29.28 18.29 -6.44
C GLY A 370 -28.12 17.30 -6.25
N VAL A 371 -28.37 16.00 -6.08
CA VAL A 371 -27.33 14.96 -6.05
C VAL A 371 -27.20 14.31 -7.42
N ASN A 372 -26.06 14.47 -8.06
CA ASN A 372 -25.80 13.94 -9.39
C ASN A 372 -24.42 13.26 -9.41
N LEU A 373 -24.27 12.21 -10.25
CA LEU A 373 -22.95 11.72 -10.56
C LEU A 373 -22.14 12.81 -11.27
N VAL A 374 -20.92 13.04 -10.81
CA VAL A 374 -20.01 14.02 -11.45
C VAL A 374 -19.47 13.45 -12.76
N TYR A 375 -19.19 12.15 -12.80
CA TYR A 375 -18.66 11.47 -13.95
C TYR A 375 -19.64 10.40 -14.45
N GLY A 376 -19.90 10.37 -15.75
CA GLY A 376 -20.86 9.45 -16.38
C GLY A 376 -20.28 8.12 -16.85
N GLY A 377 -19.00 7.82 -16.55
CA GLY A 377 -18.36 6.57 -16.96
C GLY A 377 -18.72 5.38 -16.05
N GLU A 378 -18.36 4.18 -16.49
CA GLU A 378 -18.42 2.99 -15.62
C GLU A 378 -17.41 3.10 -14.50
N PHE A 379 -17.76 2.62 -13.31
CA PHE A 379 -16.92 2.67 -12.12
C PHE A 379 -16.99 1.36 -11.32
N PHE A 380 -16.01 1.12 -10.48
CA PHE A 380 -15.95 -0.09 -9.64
C PHE A 380 -16.70 0.08 -8.33
N HIS A 381 -16.03 0.49 -7.26
CA HIS A 381 -16.61 0.61 -5.92
C HIS A 381 -16.51 2.03 -5.34
N GLU A 382 -15.91 2.94 -6.08
CA GLU A 382 -15.86 4.36 -5.76
C GLU A 382 -16.53 5.17 -6.86
N PHE A 383 -17.17 6.27 -6.48
CA PHE A 383 -17.83 7.19 -7.39
C PHE A 383 -17.96 8.57 -6.76
N VAL A 384 -18.04 9.62 -7.58
CA VAL A 384 -18.15 11.00 -7.11
C VAL A 384 -19.54 11.53 -7.40
N THR A 385 -20.16 12.17 -6.37
CA THR A 385 -21.42 12.91 -6.55
C THR A 385 -21.25 14.37 -6.17
N THR A 386 -22.03 15.26 -6.81
CA THR A 386 -22.38 16.54 -6.20
C THR A 386 -23.19 16.25 -4.92
N LEU A 387 -23.06 17.10 -3.92
CA LEU A 387 -23.81 16.94 -2.68
C LEU A 387 -24.18 18.32 -2.11
N PRO A 388 -25.45 18.72 -2.17
CA PRO A 388 -25.92 19.92 -1.49
C PRO A 388 -25.67 19.83 0.02
N LYS A 389 -25.38 20.97 0.66
CA LYS A 389 -25.12 21.03 2.12
C LYS A 389 -24.10 19.96 2.59
N GLN A 390 -23.04 19.75 1.80
CA GLN A 390 -22.06 18.66 1.97
C GLN A 390 -21.60 18.48 3.42
N ASP A 391 -21.17 19.56 4.08
CA ASP A 391 -20.62 19.48 5.44
C ASP A 391 -21.70 19.10 6.46
N GLU A 392 -22.93 19.58 6.29
CA GLU A 392 -24.06 19.23 7.14
C GLU A 392 -24.44 17.75 6.98
N VAL A 393 -24.46 17.26 5.74
CA VAL A 393 -24.72 15.85 5.44
C VAL A 393 -23.66 14.94 6.06
N LEU A 394 -22.37 15.24 5.86
CA LEU A 394 -21.30 14.43 6.42
C LEU A 394 -21.30 14.45 7.95
N ALA A 395 -21.62 15.60 8.56
CA ALA A 395 -21.79 15.70 10.01
C ALA A 395 -22.99 14.91 10.53
N ALA A 396 -24.11 14.91 9.80
CA ALA A 396 -25.31 14.12 10.15
C ALA A 396 -25.03 12.61 10.07
N LEU A 397 -24.37 12.16 9.00
CA LEU A 397 -23.92 10.76 8.86
C LEU A 397 -23.01 10.34 10.01
N ALA A 398 -22.04 11.20 10.38
CA ALA A 398 -21.10 10.91 11.46
C ALA A 398 -21.81 10.75 12.83
N LYS A 399 -22.81 11.57 13.12
CA LYS A 399 -23.65 11.46 14.35
C LYS A 399 -24.36 10.12 14.44
N GLU A 400 -24.71 9.54 13.29
CA GLU A 400 -25.39 8.25 13.18
C GLU A 400 -24.45 7.05 13.04
N GLY A 401 -23.13 7.27 13.29
CA GLY A 401 -22.11 6.23 13.25
C GLY A 401 -21.70 5.79 11.84
N ILE A 402 -21.94 6.64 10.84
CA ILE A 402 -21.57 6.40 9.45
C ILE A 402 -20.46 7.38 9.04
N LEU A 403 -19.29 6.87 8.66
CA LEU A 403 -18.27 7.68 8.02
C LEU A 403 -18.65 7.88 6.55
N GLY A 404 -19.15 9.06 6.22
CA GLY A 404 -19.50 9.44 4.85
C GLY A 404 -18.28 9.53 3.93
N GLY A 405 -18.53 9.71 2.62
CA GLY A 405 -17.49 9.83 1.61
C GLY A 405 -16.45 10.91 1.90
N LEU A 406 -15.41 10.94 1.09
CA LEU A 406 -14.33 11.93 1.19
C LEU A 406 -14.70 13.19 0.39
N PRO A 407 -14.69 14.39 0.99
CA PRO A 407 -14.75 15.65 0.24
C PRO A 407 -13.57 15.74 -0.75
N VAL A 408 -13.89 15.97 -2.01
CA VAL A 408 -12.93 16.24 -3.08
C VAL A 408 -13.34 17.54 -3.80
N LYS A 409 -12.47 18.06 -4.65
CA LYS A 409 -12.74 19.32 -5.36
C LYS A 409 -14.03 19.26 -6.17
N GLU A 410 -14.32 18.12 -6.75
CA GLU A 410 -15.45 17.88 -7.66
C GLU A 410 -16.76 17.55 -6.91
N GLY A 411 -16.72 17.22 -5.62
CA GLY A 411 -17.86 16.80 -4.81
C GLY A 411 -17.48 15.88 -3.66
N VAL A 412 -18.21 14.78 -3.51
CA VAL A 412 -17.93 13.75 -2.50
C VAL A 412 -17.61 12.44 -3.18
N LEU A 413 -16.43 11.90 -2.88
CA LEU A 413 -16.00 10.56 -3.31
C LEU A 413 -16.53 9.53 -2.30
N TRP A 414 -17.46 8.71 -2.75
CA TRP A 414 -18.03 7.59 -1.99
C TRP A 414 -17.32 6.29 -2.30
N CYS A 415 -17.25 5.42 -1.32
CA CYS A 415 -16.73 4.06 -1.47
C CYS A 415 -17.66 3.06 -0.81
N VAL A 416 -17.90 1.92 -1.45
CA VAL A 416 -18.69 0.83 -0.88
C VAL A 416 -17.95 -0.50 -1.05
N THR A 417 -17.69 -1.17 0.06
CA THR A 417 -17.12 -2.51 0.04
C THR A 417 -18.21 -3.58 0.28
N GLU A 418 -17.84 -4.86 0.20
CA GLU A 418 -18.74 -5.98 0.47
C GLU A 418 -19.30 -5.98 1.89
N LYS A 419 -18.67 -5.29 2.84
CA LYS A 419 -19.10 -5.19 4.25
C LYS A 419 -20.36 -4.35 4.44
N ALA A 420 -20.63 -3.38 3.59
CA ALA A 420 -21.80 -2.54 3.73
C ALA A 420 -23.08 -3.38 3.55
N THR A 421 -24.03 -3.29 4.48
CA THR A 421 -25.33 -3.93 4.34
C THR A 421 -26.31 -3.02 3.61
N LYS A 422 -27.37 -3.60 3.03
CA LYS A 422 -28.42 -2.82 2.37
C LYS A 422 -29.05 -1.83 3.33
N GLU A 423 -29.33 -2.26 4.56
CA GLU A 423 -29.92 -1.44 5.62
C GLU A 423 -29.05 -0.24 5.97
N ALA A 424 -27.73 -0.42 6.02
CA ALA A 424 -26.79 0.67 6.29
C ALA A 424 -26.74 1.68 5.13
N LEU A 425 -26.80 1.20 3.88
CA LEU A 425 -26.86 2.06 2.69
C LEU A 425 -28.18 2.83 2.64
N ASP A 426 -29.32 2.16 2.87
CA ASP A 426 -30.63 2.79 2.92
C ASP A 426 -30.71 3.86 4.02
N LYS A 427 -30.12 3.59 5.20
CA LYS A 427 -30.01 4.57 6.29
C LYS A 427 -29.19 5.79 5.86
N ALA A 428 -28.06 5.59 5.20
CA ALA A 428 -27.24 6.67 4.70
C ALA A 428 -28.01 7.55 3.69
N VAL A 429 -28.70 6.93 2.73
CA VAL A 429 -29.54 7.62 1.74
C VAL A 429 -30.65 8.44 2.42
N ALA A 430 -31.31 7.88 3.44
CA ALA A 430 -32.37 8.57 4.17
C ALA A 430 -31.85 9.85 4.86
N ILE A 431 -30.67 9.78 5.50
CA ILE A 431 -30.03 10.94 6.15
C ILE A 431 -29.66 12.00 5.10
N VAL A 432 -29.06 11.59 3.98
CA VAL A 432 -28.73 12.53 2.89
C VAL A 432 -29.99 13.24 2.39
N LYS A 433 -31.05 12.50 2.17
CA LYS A 433 -32.35 13.03 1.70
C LYS A 433 -32.95 14.02 2.70
N GLU A 434 -32.92 13.73 4.00
CA GLU A 434 -33.46 14.59 5.06
C GLU A 434 -32.71 15.92 5.13
N VAL A 435 -31.37 15.90 5.08
CA VAL A 435 -30.56 17.11 5.17
C VAL A 435 -30.60 17.94 3.88
N CYS A 436 -30.71 17.31 2.70
CA CYS A 436 -30.79 18.01 1.42
C CYS A 436 -32.17 18.64 1.16
N ALA A 437 -33.24 18.11 1.75
CA ALA A 437 -34.57 18.73 1.71
C ALA A 437 -34.57 20.08 2.46
#